data_9e951d4b353917ee6f0467b44fe4def2
#
_entry.id   9e951d4b353917ee6f0467b44fe4def2
#
_cell.length_a   1.000
_cell.length_b   1.000
_cell.length_c   1.000
_cell.angle_alpha   90.00
_cell.angle_beta   90.00
_cell.angle_gamma   90.00
#
_symmetry.space_group_name_H-M   'P 1'
#
loop_
_entity.id
_entity.type
_entity.pdbx_description
1 polymer ?
#
loop_
_entity_poly.entity_id
_entity_poly.type
_entity_poly.pdbx_seq_one_letter_code
_entity_poly.pdbx_strand_id
1 'polypeptide(L)'
;MSTTTNFWELLQQRLDELTKSGRAVADYLVHHADEAQYLSISSLARECKVAEATVFRFCRALGFEGYHEMRISLAQANATGALVNQHEPEPGATTASLCEHASGLFLTAINGTQNSLSPEAVEQAVDLMRAARQVFCLGQGGSMLLANDICARFSSLSNKFRTAGDSHLQILAASLMGPEDVVLFISYSGATRDMLETLRTAKASGAKIILLTHYEDSPGAAMADVVLRCGAQESPLDSGSIPIKVAVLYVGEVLLLRYMLDDPEHTSEAQDRTSEAVAIKLI
;
A
#
# COMPACT_ATOMS: atom_id res chain seq x y z
N MET A 1 34.34 2.17 8.26
CA MET A 1 33.15 1.54 8.88
C MET A 1 32.35 2.63 9.56
N SER A 2 31.29 3.11 8.95
CA SER A 2 30.41 4.12 9.55
C SER A 2 29.61 3.41 10.64
N THR A 3 29.82 3.76 11.89
CA THR A 3 29.00 3.33 13.03
C THR A 3 27.61 3.90 12.81
N THR A 4 26.68 3.05 12.34
CA THR A 4 25.26 3.43 12.23
C THR A 4 24.77 3.66 13.66
N THR A 5 24.61 4.90 14.05
CA THR A 5 24.13 5.27 15.38
C THR A 5 22.72 4.72 15.56
N ASN A 6 22.47 3.96 16.62
CA ASN A 6 21.19 3.34 16.90
C ASN A 6 20.11 4.41 17.14
N PHE A 7 18.86 4.16 16.70
CA PHE A 7 17.73 5.07 16.91
C PHE A 7 17.62 5.58 18.36
N TRP A 8 17.76 4.68 19.33
CA TRP A 8 17.65 5.01 20.75
C TRP A 8 18.77 5.91 21.25
N GLU A 9 19.98 5.74 20.72
CA GLU A 9 21.13 6.63 21.03
C GLU A 9 20.89 8.03 20.45
N LEU A 10 20.39 8.13 19.20
CA LEU A 10 20.04 9.41 18.59
C LEU A 10 18.94 10.12 19.37
N LEU A 11 17.90 9.39 19.78
CA LEU A 11 16.81 9.92 20.58
C LEU A 11 17.34 10.48 21.92
N GLN A 12 18.18 9.72 22.62
CA GLN A 12 18.76 10.12 23.89
C GLN A 12 19.63 11.39 23.76
N GLN A 13 20.45 11.48 22.71
CA GLN A 13 21.32 12.63 22.46
C GLN A 13 20.55 13.92 22.17
N ARG A 14 19.35 13.80 21.54
CA ARG A 14 18.54 14.95 21.11
C ARG A 14 17.34 15.25 22.01
N LEU A 15 17.15 14.48 23.08
CA LEU A 15 15.95 14.57 23.94
C LEU A 15 15.74 15.97 24.51
N ASP A 16 16.82 16.65 24.91
CA ASP A 16 16.78 18.00 25.50
C ASP A 16 16.47 19.10 24.49
N GLU A 17 16.73 18.85 23.20
CA GLU A 17 16.47 19.78 22.10
C GLU A 17 15.02 19.70 21.61
N LEU A 18 14.26 18.65 22.01
CA LEU A 18 12.90 18.43 21.53
C LEU A 18 11.92 19.45 22.15
N THR A 19 10.99 19.90 21.30
CA THR A 19 9.84 20.69 21.75
C THR A 19 8.92 19.85 22.64
N LYS A 20 8.01 20.47 23.40
CA LYS A 20 7.02 19.76 24.22
C LYS A 20 6.22 18.72 23.42
N SER A 21 5.79 19.06 22.20
CA SER A 21 5.08 18.12 21.32
C SER A 21 6.00 17.05 20.69
N GLY A 22 7.28 17.36 20.47
CA GLY A 22 8.27 16.36 20.08
C GLY A 22 8.56 15.36 21.20
N ARG A 23 8.61 15.82 22.45
CA ARG A 23 8.74 14.93 23.62
C ARG A 23 7.55 13.97 23.77
N ALA A 24 6.32 14.42 23.46
CA ALA A 24 5.17 13.51 23.46
C ALA A 24 5.31 12.37 22.43
N VAL A 25 5.92 12.64 21.27
CA VAL A 25 6.27 11.58 20.30
C VAL A 25 7.34 10.66 20.85
N ALA A 26 8.42 11.21 21.43
CA ALA A 26 9.49 10.43 22.05
C ALA A 26 8.96 9.51 23.16
N ASP A 27 8.12 10.05 24.05
CA ASP A 27 7.54 9.30 25.17
C ASP A 27 6.67 8.13 24.67
N TYR A 28 5.87 8.35 23.62
CA TYR A 28 5.09 7.28 23.01
C TYR A 28 5.99 6.19 22.43
N LEU A 29 7.02 6.56 21.66
CA LEU A 29 7.96 5.61 21.06
C LEU A 29 8.72 4.77 22.10
N VAL A 30 9.08 5.35 23.24
CA VAL A 30 9.75 4.64 24.34
C VAL A 30 8.84 3.57 24.96
N HIS A 31 7.54 3.84 25.10
CA HIS A 31 6.62 2.91 25.74
C HIS A 31 5.96 1.92 24.80
N HIS A 32 5.95 2.20 23.47
CA HIS A 32 5.25 1.43 22.44
C HIS A 32 6.14 1.12 21.23
N ALA A 33 7.45 0.88 21.45
CA ALA A 33 8.44 0.71 20.38
C ALA A 33 8.05 -0.37 19.36
N ASP A 34 7.59 -1.51 19.86
CA ASP A 34 7.25 -2.67 19.04
C ASP A 34 6.03 -2.44 18.13
N GLU A 35 5.07 -1.64 18.60
CA GLU A 35 3.88 -1.30 17.84
C GLU A 35 4.14 -0.10 16.91
N ALA A 36 4.91 0.88 17.38
CA ALA A 36 5.14 2.14 16.68
C ALA A 36 5.80 1.97 15.30
N GLN A 37 6.66 0.95 15.14
CA GLN A 37 7.30 0.65 13.85
C GLN A 37 6.30 0.27 12.74
N TYR A 38 5.09 -0.16 13.11
CA TYR A 38 4.03 -0.56 12.16
C TYR A 38 3.00 0.55 11.90
N LEU A 39 3.03 1.64 12.66
CA LEU A 39 2.09 2.73 12.50
C LEU A 39 2.35 3.56 11.23
N SER A 40 1.30 4.17 10.68
CA SER A 40 1.43 5.26 9.72
C SER A 40 1.82 6.56 10.44
N ILE A 41 2.26 7.57 9.70
CA ILE A 41 2.53 8.89 10.29
C ILE A 41 1.26 9.48 10.93
N SER A 42 0.10 9.24 10.30
CA SER A 42 -1.21 9.70 10.77
C SER A 42 -1.62 8.98 12.06
N SER A 43 -1.44 7.65 12.11
CA SER A 43 -1.71 6.86 13.31
C SER A 43 -0.80 7.28 14.47
N LEU A 44 0.51 7.41 14.22
CA LEU A 44 1.43 7.86 15.27
C LEU A 44 1.07 9.26 15.77
N ALA A 45 0.73 10.19 14.87
CA ALA A 45 0.31 11.54 15.23
C ALA A 45 -0.94 11.53 16.11
N ARG A 46 -1.92 10.68 15.79
CA ARG A 46 -3.17 10.50 16.56
C ARG A 46 -2.88 9.92 17.95
N GLU A 47 -2.09 8.86 18.04
CA GLU A 47 -1.72 8.25 19.33
C GLU A 47 -0.96 9.24 20.23
N CYS A 48 -0.05 10.02 19.65
CA CYS A 48 0.70 11.06 20.37
C CYS A 48 -0.13 12.35 20.61
N LYS A 49 -1.36 12.46 20.07
CA LYS A 49 -2.22 13.65 20.12
C LYS A 49 -1.54 14.90 19.59
N VAL A 50 -0.82 14.76 18.48
CA VAL A 50 -0.11 15.86 17.79
C VAL A 50 -0.50 15.90 16.31
N ALA A 51 -0.15 16.97 15.60
CA ALA A 51 -0.29 17.02 14.14
C ALA A 51 0.81 16.21 13.45
N GLU A 52 0.53 15.65 12.27
CA GLU A 52 1.52 14.93 11.44
C GLU A 52 2.78 15.76 11.16
N ALA A 53 2.60 17.07 10.93
CA ALA A 53 3.73 18.00 10.76
C ALA A 53 4.64 18.04 12.01
N THR A 54 4.13 17.72 13.19
CA THR A 54 4.94 17.61 14.41
C THR A 54 5.76 16.32 14.41
N VAL A 55 5.17 15.19 13.97
CA VAL A 55 5.90 13.93 13.80
C VAL A 55 6.99 14.09 12.74
N PHE A 56 6.68 14.75 11.63
CA PHE A 56 7.69 15.04 10.61
C PHE A 56 8.85 15.89 11.14
N ARG A 57 8.55 16.98 11.89
CA ARG A 57 9.58 17.81 12.52
C ARG A 57 10.41 17.05 13.56
N PHE A 58 9.78 16.14 14.30
CA PHE A 58 10.48 15.24 15.22
C PHE A 58 11.51 14.37 14.48
N CYS A 59 11.11 13.74 13.36
CA CYS A 59 12.03 12.97 12.51
C CYS A 59 13.21 13.82 12.05
N ARG A 60 12.96 15.05 11.59
CA ARG A 60 14.00 16.00 11.16
C ARG A 60 14.92 16.41 12.32
N ALA A 61 14.38 16.61 13.51
CA ALA A 61 15.17 16.95 14.71
C ALA A 61 16.12 15.82 15.12
N LEU A 62 15.76 14.56 14.87
CA LEU A 62 16.62 13.41 15.08
C LEU A 62 17.62 13.18 13.94
N GLY A 63 17.53 13.94 12.83
CA GLY A 63 18.45 13.85 11.70
C GLY A 63 17.95 13.00 10.54
N PHE A 64 16.74 12.45 10.61
CA PHE A 64 16.13 11.68 9.52
C PHE A 64 15.55 12.58 8.42
N GLU A 65 15.57 12.14 7.17
CA GLU A 65 14.94 12.86 6.05
C GLU A 65 13.41 12.88 6.14
N GLY A 66 12.82 11.92 6.86
CA GLY A 66 11.39 11.84 7.06
C GLY A 66 10.95 10.64 7.89
N TYR A 67 9.63 10.47 7.98
CA TYR A 67 9.02 9.43 8.81
C TYR A 67 9.42 8.01 8.39
N HIS A 68 9.52 7.75 7.09
CA HIS A 68 9.88 6.42 6.59
C HIS A 68 11.27 5.99 7.05
N GLU A 69 12.27 6.85 6.91
CA GLU A 69 13.64 6.58 7.35
C GLU A 69 13.73 6.40 8.87
N MET A 70 13.05 7.26 9.63
CA MET A 70 12.95 7.12 11.09
C MET A 70 12.37 5.77 11.49
N ARG A 71 11.29 5.35 10.82
CA ARG A 71 10.61 4.07 11.09
C ARG A 71 11.49 2.87 10.78
N ILE A 72 12.28 2.91 9.71
CA ILE A 72 13.29 1.88 9.40
C ILE A 72 14.33 1.82 10.51
N SER A 73 14.88 2.97 10.94
CA SER A 73 15.89 3.03 12.01
C SER A 73 15.34 2.50 13.34
N LEU A 74 14.08 2.82 13.67
CA LEU A 74 13.39 2.27 14.84
C LEU A 74 13.26 0.75 14.76
N ALA A 75 12.82 0.22 13.61
CA ALA A 75 12.68 -1.21 13.41
C ALA A 75 14.02 -1.96 13.49
N GLN A 76 15.09 -1.39 12.94
CA GLN A 76 16.46 -1.92 13.09
C GLN A 76 16.90 -1.94 14.55
N ALA A 77 16.63 -0.88 15.31
CA ALA A 77 16.97 -0.78 16.71
C ALA A 77 16.18 -1.81 17.56
N ASN A 78 14.91 -2.02 17.25
CA ASN A 78 14.09 -3.04 17.90
C ASN A 78 14.58 -4.47 17.58
N ALA A 79 14.96 -4.74 16.32
CA ALA A 79 15.48 -6.03 15.90
C ALA A 79 16.82 -6.41 16.55
N THR A 80 17.68 -5.41 16.87
CA THR A 80 18.93 -5.64 17.59
C THR A 80 18.76 -5.84 19.10
N GLY A 81 17.63 -5.43 19.66
CA GLY A 81 17.30 -5.53 21.09
C GLY A 81 16.36 -6.68 21.48
N ALA A 82 15.63 -7.24 20.54
CA ALA A 82 14.63 -8.28 20.77
C ALA A 82 14.71 -9.38 19.72
N LEU A 83 14.96 -10.60 20.19
CA LEU A 83 14.44 -11.85 19.65
C LEU A 83 13.95 -11.82 18.19
N VAL A 84 14.76 -12.46 17.32
CA VAL A 84 14.33 -13.24 16.14
C VAL A 84 12.96 -12.83 15.61
N ASN A 85 12.99 -12.13 14.48
CA ASN A 85 11.82 -11.97 13.61
C ASN A 85 11.09 -13.30 13.51
N GLN A 86 9.86 -13.38 13.99
CA GLN A 86 9.00 -14.57 13.85
C GLN A 86 8.75 -14.94 12.37
N HIS A 87 9.30 -14.17 11.45
CA HIS A 87 9.15 -14.31 10.00
C HIS A 87 10.42 -14.71 9.26
N GLU A 88 11.56 -14.87 9.92
CA GLU A 88 12.76 -15.38 9.28
C GLU A 88 12.94 -16.87 9.59
N PRO A 89 13.21 -17.69 8.56
CA PRO A 89 13.54 -19.11 8.76
C PRO A 89 14.82 -19.24 9.58
N GLU A 90 14.86 -20.21 10.49
CA GLU A 90 16.06 -20.47 11.28
C GLU A 90 17.26 -20.88 10.40
N PRO A 91 18.49 -20.51 10.79
CA PRO A 91 19.68 -21.00 10.09
C PRO A 91 19.72 -22.54 10.09
N GLY A 92 19.76 -23.12 8.89
CA GLY A 92 19.74 -24.59 8.72
C GLY A 92 18.36 -25.17 8.41
N ALA A 93 17.34 -24.33 8.23
CA ALA A 93 16.01 -24.76 7.78
C ALA A 93 16.09 -25.60 6.49
N THR A 94 15.33 -26.69 6.44
CA THR A 94 15.23 -27.51 5.21
C THR A 94 14.36 -26.82 4.16
N THR A 95 14.54 -27.19 2.88
CA THR A 95 13.68 -26.69 1.80
C THR A 95 12.19 -26.97 2.09
N ALA A 96 11.86 -28.12 2.67
CA ALA A 96 10.49 -28.44 3.05
C ALA A 96 9.95 -27.44 4.07
N SER A 97 10.71 -27.15 5.13
CA SER A 97 10.27 -26.15 6.14
C SER A 97 10.18 -24.73 5.59
N LEU A 98 11.03 -24.38 4.59
CA LEU A 98 10.91 -23.10 3.89
C LEU A 98 9.62 -23.01 3.07
N CYS A 99 9.21 -24.10 2.41
CA CYS A 99 7.92 -24.15 1.70
C CYS A 99 6.72 -23.98 2.64
N GLU A 100 6.75 -24.65 3.79
CA GLU A 100 5.71 -24.52 4.81
C GLU A 100 5.65 -23.09 5.38
N HIS A 101 6.80 -22.53 5.70
CA HIS A 101 6.93 -21.15 6.17
C HIS A 101 6.35 -20.13 5.18
N ALA A 102 6.76 -20.21 3.90
CA ALA A 102 6.26 -19.32 2.85
C ALA A 102 4.73 -19.44 2.68
N SER A 103 4.21 -20.68 2.70
CA SER A 103 2.76 -20.92 2.64
C SER A 103 2.04 -20.29 3.83
N GLY A 104 2.59 -20.41 5.03
CA GLY A 104 2.04 -19.81 6.25
C GLY A 104 1.96 -18.28 6.16
N LEU A 105 3.02 -17.62 5.66
CA LEU A 105 3.04 -16.18 5.43
C LEU A 105 1.97 -15.73 4.44
N PHE A 106 1.79 -16.45 3.33
CA PHE A 106 0.81 -16.11 2.32
C PHE A 106 -0.62 -16.29 2.83
N LEU A 107 -0.91 -17.39 3.49
CA LEU A 107 -2.22 -17.65 4.10
C LEU A 107 -2.57 -16.61 5.17
N THR A 108 -1.60 -16.20 5.99
CA THR A 108 -1.79 -15.14 6.97
C THR A 108 -2.14 -13.80 6.32
N ALA A 109 -1.44 -13.44 5.24
CA ALA A 109 -1.71 -12.21 4.49
C ALA A 109 -3.10 -12.22 3.81
N ILE A 110 -3.48 -13.36 3.21
CA ILE A 110 -4.80 -13.54 2.59
C ILE A 110 -5.91 -13.46 3.65
N ASN A 111 -5.80 -14.23 4.74
CA ASN A 111 -6.81 -14.25 5.80
C ASN A 111 -6.95 -12.88 6.48
N GLY A 112 -5.82 -12.21 6.75
CA GLY A 112 -5.82 -10.84 7.29
C GLY A 112 -6.51 -9.85 6.36
N THR A 113 -6.29 -9.98 5.05
CA THR A 113 -6.96 -9.15 4.05
C THR A 113 -8.45 -9.47 3.99
N GLN A 114 -8.85 -10.73 3.93
CA GLN A 114 -10.25 -11.16 3.93
C GLN A 114 -11.02 -10.60 5.13
N ASN A 115 -10.40 -10.60 6.31
CA ASN A 115 -11.04 -10.11 7.53
C ASN A 115 -11.13 -8.57 7.60
N SER A 116 -10.31 -7.84 6.86
CA SER A 116 -10.24 -6.38 6.89
C SER A 116 -10.86 -5.70 5.67
N LEU A 117 -11.05 -6.42 4.57
CA LEU A 117 -11.65 -5.89 3.35
C LEU A 117 -13.17 -5.78 3.52
N SER A 118 -13.72 -4.54 3.41
CA SER A 118 -15.16 -4.34 3.47
C SER A 118 -15.84 -4.80 2.16
N PRO A 119 -16.84 -5.69 2.25
CA PRO A 119 -17.65 -6.07 1.07
C PRO A 119 -18.32 -4.86 0.41
N GLU A 120 -18.82 -3.91 1.19
CA GLU A 120 -19.48 -2.69 0.72
C GLU A 120 -18.51 -1.80 -0.06
N ALA A 121 -17.25 -1.71 0.39
CA ALA A 121 -16.20 -0.97 -0.32
C ALA A 121 -15.85 -1.65 -1.66
N VAL A 122 -15.85 -2.98 -1.71
CA VAL A 122 -15.66 -3.73 -2.96
C VAL A 122 -16.80 -3.44 -3.94
N GLU A 123 -18.04 -3.49 -3.48
CA GLU A 123 -19.21 -3.19 -4.32
C GLU A 123 -19.15 -1.75 -4.86
N GLN A 124 -18.90 -0.76 -4.00
CA GLN A 124 -18.73 0.63 -4.41
C GLN A 124 -17.59 0.83 -5.42
N ALA A 125 -16.46 0.15 -5.22
CA ALA A 125 -15.34 0.21 -6.14
C ALA A 125 -15.71 -0.35 -7.52
N VAL A 126 -16.38 -1.50 -7.55
CA VAL A 126 -16.83 -2.13 -8.80
C VAL A 126 -17.86 -1.26 -9.51
N ASP A 127 -18.83 -0.68 -8.79
CA ASP A 127 -19.81 0.25 -9.36
C ASP A 127 -19.12 1.45 -10.04
N LEU A 128 -18.15 2.07 -9.37
CA LEU A 128 -17.35 3.15 -9.95
C LEU A 128 -16.59 2.69 -11.19
N MET A 129 -15.94 1.53 -11.13
CA MET A 129 -15.18 0.97 -12.25
C MET A 129 -16.09 0.63 -13.43
N ARG A 130 -17.34 0.16 -13.20
CA ARG A 130 -18.30 -0.15 -14.26
C ARG A 130 -18.85 1.09 -14.94
N ALA A 131 -19.20 2.11 -14.15
CA ALA A 131 -19.71 3.39 -14.67
C ALA A 131 -18.65 4.22 -15.39
N ALA A 132 -17.36 3.97 -15.12
CA ALA A 132 -16.28 4.78 -15.65
C ALA A 132 -16.14 4.68 -17.18
N ARG A 133 -15.79 5.83 -17.78
CA ARG A 133 -15.31 5.91 -19.16
C ARG A 133 -13.93 5.28 -19.32
N GLN A 134 -13.01 5.56 -18.37
CA GLN A 134 -11.70 4.93 -18.27
C GLN A 134 -11.33 4.67 -16.81
N VAL A 135 -10.62 3.57 -16.57
CA VAL A 135 -10.07 3.20 -15.26
C VAL A 135 -8.55 3.15 -15.38
N PHE A 136 -7.86 4.00 -14.63
CA PHE A 136 -6.41 4.03 -14.59
C PHE A 136 -5.90 3.24 -13.38
N CYS A 137 -5.29 2.09 -13.64
CA CYS A 137 -4.63 1.26 -12.62
C CYS A 137 -3.21 1.78 -12.43
N LEU A 138 -2.95 2.41 -11.30
CA LEU A 138 -1.71 3.11 -11.01
C LEU A 138 -1.05 2.58 -9.74
N GLY A 139 0.25 2.78 -9.64
CA GLY A 139 1.06 2.42 -8.48
C GLY A 139 2.49 2.89 -8.71
N GLN A 140 3.37 2.67 -7.72
CA GLN A 140 4.78 3.05 -7.86
C GLN A 140 5.69 1.93 -7.40
N GLY A 141 6.88 1.79 -8.01
CA GLY A 141 7.80 0.73 -7.68
C GLY A 141 7.16 -0.66 -7.81
N GLY A 142 7.24 -1.47 -6.76
CA GLY A 142 6.63 -2.80 -6.72
C GLY A 142 5.11 -2.80 -6.88
N SER A 143 4.42 -1.76 -6.41
CA SER A 143 2.97 -1.61 -6.57
C SER A 143 2.55 -1.36 -8.02
N MET A 144 3.43 -0.78 -8.86
CA MET A 144 3.16 -0.60 -10.28
C MET A 144 3.07 -1.95 -11.01
N LEU A 145 3.87 -2.93 -10.61
CA LEU A 145 3.79 -4.29 -11.19
C LEU A 145 2.42 -4.92 -10.92
N LEU A 146 1.90 -4.73 -9.70
CA LEU A 146 0.57 -5.22 -9.32
C LEU A 146 -0.56 -4.45 -10.03
N ALA A 147 -0.41 -3.15 -10.20
CA ALA A 147 -1.35 -2.33 -10.96
C ALA A 147 -1.41 -2.76 -12.43
N ASN A 148 -0.26 -3.09 -13.03
CA ASN A 148 -0.18 -3.63 -14.39
C ASN A 148 -0.86 -5.01 -14.50
N ASP A 149 -0.64 -5.90 -13.52
CA ASP A 149 -1.29 -7.22 -13.49
C ASP A 149 -2.82 -7.09 -13.42
N ILE A 150 -3.32 -6.29 -12.48
CA ILE A 150 -4.75 -6.03 -12.35
C ILE A 150 -5.30 -5.42 -13.66
N CYS A 151 -4.65 -4.41 -14.21
CA CYS A 151 -5.05 -3.81 -15.49
C CYS A 151 -5.11 -4.85 -16.62
N ALA A 152 -4.10 -5.70 -16.74
CA ALA A 152 -4.03 -6.72 -17.79
C ALA A 152 -5.20 -7.71 -17.68
N ARG A 153 -5.55 -8.15 -16.46
CA ARG A 153 -6.65 -9.05 -16.20
C ARG A 153 -8.00 -8.42 -16.56
N PHE A 154 -8.25 -7.18 -16.15
CA PHE A 154 -9.46 -6.45 -16.55
C PHE A 154 -9.50 -6.10 -18.04
N SER A 155 -8.36 -5.98 -18.70
CA SER A 155 -8.27 -5.72 -20.14
C SER A 155 -8.79 -6.88 -21.00
N SER A 156 -8.89 -8.09 -20.43
CA SER A 156 -9.57 -9.21 -21.11
C SER A 156 -11.10 -9.03 -21.16
N LEU A 157 -11.66 -8.17 -20.31
CA LEU A 157 -13.11 -7.92 -20.20
C LEU A 157 -13.54 -6.61 -20.87
N SER A 158 -12.65 -5.61 -20.87
CA SER A 158 -12.96 -4.27 -21.40
C SER A 158 -11.71 -3.48 -21.76
N ASN A 159 -11.80 -2.69 -22.83
CA ASN A 159 -10.69 -1.85 -23.29
C ASN A 159 -10.57 -0.51 -22.56
N LYS A 160 -11.35 -0.26 -21.50
CA LYS A 160 -11.31 0.99 -20.73
C LYS A 160 -10.23 1.03 -19.65
N PHE A 161 -9.60 -0.10 -19.35
CA PHE A 161 -8.52 -0.19 -18.35
C PHE A 161 -7.19 0.24 -18.94
N ARG A 162 -6.47 1.12 -18.22
CA ARG A 162 -5.23 1.75 -18.65
C ARG A 162 -4.22 1.75 -17.52
N THR A 163 -2.93 1.83 -17.87
CA THR A 163 -1.85 2.10 -16.93
C THR A 163 -1.00 3.29 -17.39
N ALA A 164 -0.19 3.83 -16.48
CA ALA A 164 0.85 4.80 -16.79
C ALA A 164 2.12 4.41 -16.03
N GLY A 165 3.23 4.18 -16.76
CA GLY A 165 4.39 3.42 -16.29
C GLY A 165 5.28 4.14 -15.26
N ASP A 166 5.20 5.46 -15.14
CA ASP A 166 6.00 6.26 -14.20
C ASP A 166 5.22 7.45 -13.65
N SER A 167 5.75 8.11 -12.62
CA SER A 167 5.08 9.21 -11.92
C SER A 167 4.81 10.41 -12.82
N HIS A 168 5.66 10.72 -13.80
CA HIS A 168 5.40 11.79 -14.76
C HIS A 168 4.22 11.47 -15.68
N LEU A 169 4.17 10.27 -16.24
CA LEU A 169 3.05 9.83 -17.07
C LEU A 169 1.76 9.74 -16.26
N GLN A 170 1.84 9.35 -14.99
CA GLN A 170 0.69 9.28 -14.09
C GLN A 170 0.08 10.67 -13.84
N ILE A 171 0.91 11.68 -13.56
CA ILE A 171 0.41 13.04 -13.32
C ILE A 171 -0.12 13.69 -14.61
N LEU A 172 0.50 13.40 -15.76
CA LEU A 172 -0.02 13.83 -17.06
C LEU A 172 -1.39 13.23 -17.35
N ALA A 173 -1.54 11.91 -17.15
CA ALA A 173 -2.83 11.24 -17.29
C ALA A 173 -3.87 11.84 -16.33
N ALA A 174 -3.52 12.02 -15.05
CA ALA A 174 -4.40 12.58 -14.03
C ALA A 174 -4.89 14.00 -14.37
N SER A 175 -4.06 14.83 -15.00
CA SER A 175 -4.43 16.19 -15.41
C SER A 175 -5.45 16.25 -16.55
N LEU A 176 -5.59 15.17 -17.31
CA LEU A 176 -6.53 15.06 -18.45
C LEU A 176 -7.79 14.24 -18.11
N MET A 177 -7.90 13.73 -16.88
CA MET A 177 -9.09 13.01 -16.40
C MET A 177 -10.28 13.95 -16.20
N GLY A 178 -11.44 13.37 -16.05
CA GLY A 178 -12.68 14.07 -15.76
C GLY A 178 -13.59 13.28 -14.83
N PRO A 179 -14.81 13.78 -14.54
CA PRO A 179 -15.74 13.15 -13.59
C PRO A 179 -16.17 11.71 -13.95
N GLU A 180 -16.01 11.31 -15.22
CA GLU A 180 -16.33 9.99 -15.71
C GLU A 180 -15.13 9.02 -15.66
N ASP A 181 -14.00 9.45 -15.15
CA ASP A 181 -12.79 8.63 -15.05
C ASP A 181 -12.56 8.19 -13.61
N VAL A 182 -11.91 7.03 -13.47
CA VAL A 182 -11.59 6.43 -12.18
C VAL A 182 -10.08 6.15 -12.10
N VAL A 183 -9.48 6.46 -10.96
CA VAL A 183 -8.14 5.99 -10.60
C VAL A 183 -8.26 4.86 -9.60
N LEU A 184 -7.74 3.69 -9.91
CA LEU A 184 -7.44 2.62 -8.97
C LEU A 184 -5.96 2.70 -8.63
N PHE A 185 -5.62 3.28 -7.48
CA PHE A 185 -4.24 3.43 -7.06
C PHE A 185 -3.86 2.39 -6.01
N ILE A 186 -2.71 1.72 -6.20
CA ILE A 186 -2.16 0.74 -5.29
C ILE A 186 -1.00 1.36 -4.53
N SER A 187 -1.12 1.50 -3.21
CA SER A 187 -0.07 2.02 -2.35
C SER A 187 -0.21 1.47 -0.94
N TYR A 188 0.71 0.59 -0.53
CA TYR A 188 0.68 -0.01 0.80
C TYR A 188 0.64 1.05 1.91
N SER A 189 1.51 2.04 1.86
CA SER A 189 1.59 3.11 2.87
C SER A 189 0.51 4.19 2.76
N GLY A 190 -0.08 4.36 1.57
CA GLY A 190 -1.01 5.46 1.30
C GLY A 190 -0.41 6.87 1.51
N ALA A 191 0.93 7.00 1.54
CA ALA A 191 1.62 8.24 1.94
C ALA A 191 2.80 8.62 1.04
N THR A 192 3.00 7.94 -0.11
CA THR A 192 4.09 8.24 -1.04
C THR A 192 3.84 9.59 -1.71
N ARG A 193 4.86 10.46 -1.75
CA ARG A 193 4.76 11.82 -2.27
C ARG A 193 4.19 11.88 -3.69
N ASP A 194 4.78 11.13 -4.62
CA ASP A 194 4.38 11.13 -6.03
C ASP A 194 2.93 10.64 -6.21
N MET A 195 2.50 9.63 -5.41
CA MET A 195 1.10 9.20 -5.36
C MET A 195 0.19 10.34 -4.92
N LEU A 196 0.53 11.02 -3.81
CA LEU A 196 -0.29 12.12 -3.29
C LEU A 196 -0.43 13.26 -4.30
N GLU A 197 0.62 13.58 -5.05
CA GLU A 197 0.59 14.59 -6.13
C GLU A 197 -0.33 14.12 -7.27
N THR A 198 -0.24 12.87 -7.69
CA THR A 198 -1.12 12.28 -8.72
C THR A 198 -2.58 12.26 -8.27
N LEU A 199 -2.87 11.85 -7.04
CA LEU A 199 -4.24 11.82 -6.50
C LEU A 199 -4.85 13.22 -6.37
N ARG A 200 -4.07 14.23 -5.93
CA ARG A 200 -4.54 15.63 -5.88
C ARG A 200 -4.91 16.13 -7.28
N THR A 201 -4.08 15.82 -8.28
CA THR A 201 -4.31 16.21 -9.66
C THR A 201 -5.57 15.52 -10.21
N ALA A 202 -5.72 14.22 -10.03
CA ALA A 202 -6.91 13.48 -10.45
C ALA A 202 -8.19 14.02 -9.79
N LYS A 203 -8.14 14.28 -8.47
CA LYS A 203 -9.28 14.84 -7.72
C LYS A 203 -9.64 16.25 -8.19
N ALA A 204 -8.64 17.10 -8.48
CA ALA A 204 -8.85 18.44 -9.02
C ALA A 204 -9.49 18.40 -10.43
N SER A 205 -9.22 17.36 -11.21
CA SER A 205 -9.83 17.11 -12.54
C SER A 205 -11.24 16.47 -12.42
N GLY A 206 -11.69 16.14 -11.21
CA GLY A 206 -13.01 15.56 -10.93
C GLY A 206 -13.08 14.05 -10.95
N ALA A 207 -11.97 13.35 -11.23
CA ALA A 207 -11.93 11.89 -11.29
C ALA A 207 -12.23 11.26 -9.91
N LYS A 208 -12.83 10.06 -9.93
CA LYS A 208 -13.05 9.25 -8.74
C LYS A 208 -11.80 8.47 -8.39
N ILE A 209 -11.57 8.29 -7.09
CA ILE A 209 -10.37 7.65 -6.57
C ILE A 209 -10.75 6.42 -5.75
N ILE A 210 -10.24 5.26 -6.16
CA ILE A 210 -10.24 4.02 -5.39
C ILE A 210 -8.78 3.81 -4.93
N LEU A 211 -8.55 3.77 -3.63
CA LEU A 211 -7.21 3.51 -3.08
C LEU A 211 -7.17 2.12 -2.44
N LEU A 212 -6.25 1.28 -2.91
CA LEU A 212 -5.92 0.01 -2.30
C LEU A 212 -4.70 0.23 -1.40
N THR A 213 -4.88 0.12 -0.06
CA THR A 213 -3.86 0.45 0.95
C THR A 213 -4.00 -0.40 2.20
N HIS A 214 -2.93 -0.49 3.00
CA HIS A 214 -3.01 -1.06 4.34
C HIS A 214 -3.54 -0.06 5.39
N TYR A 215 -3.25 1.24 5.22
CA TYR A 215 -3.55 2.28 6.20
C TYR A 215 -4.75 3.12 5.77
N GLU A 216 -5.90 2.86 6.40
CA GLU A 216 -7.17 3.57 6.14
C GLU A 216 -7.14 5.04 6.58
N ASP A 217 -6.24 5.39 7.48
CA ASP A 217 -6.03 6.75 7.99
C ASP A 217 -4.88 7.49 7.31
N SER A 218 -4.39 6.94 6.17
CA SER A 218 -3.30 7.57 5.42
C SER A 218 -3.74 8.85 4.70
N PRO A 219 -2.80 9.76 4.36
CA PRO A 219 -3.11 10.95 3.57
C PRO A 219 -3.76 10.65 2.21
N GLY A 220 -3.43 9.51 1.60
CA GLY A 220 -4.06 9.03 0.38
C GLY A 220 -5.51 8.60 0.59
N ALA A 221 -5.78 7.88 1.69
CA ALA A 221 -7.12 7.44 2.05
C ALA A 221 -8.07 8.63 2.28
N ALA A 222 -7.58 9.71 2.88
CA ALA A 222 -8.35 10.94 3.06
C ALA A 222 -8.78 11.63 1.74
N MET A 223 -8.14 11.29 0.63
CA MET A 223 -8.48 11.80 -0.71
C MET A 223 -9.35 10.84 -1.52
N ALA A 224 -9.39 9.56 -1.14
CA ALA A 224 -10.11 8.52 -1.87
C ALA A 224 -11.63 8.65 -1.70
N ASP A 225 -12.37 8.28 -2.74
CA ASP A 225 -13.82 8.08 -2.69
C ASP A 225 -14.14 6.68 -2.12
N VAL A 226 -13.27 5.69 -2.39
CA VAL A 226 -13.35 4.33 -1.85
C VAL A 226 -11.97 3.88 -1.40
N VAL A 227 -11.88 3.29 -0.19
CA VAL A 227 -10.67 2.68 0.33
C VAL A 227 -10.85 1.18 0.42
N LEU A 228 -9.96 0.43 -0.24
CA LEU A 228 -9.88 -1.02 -0.15
C LEU A 228 -8.70 -1.38 0.76
N ARG A 229 -9.00 -1.85 1.96
CA ARG A 229 -7.98 -2.24 2.91
C ARG A 229 -7.40 -3.60 2.57
N CYS A 230 -6.08 -3.72 2.53
CA CYS A 230 -5.40 -4.98 2.25
C CYS A 230 -4.15 -5.19 3.09
N GLY A 231 -3.81 -6.45 3.25
CA GLY A 231 -2.56 -6.91 3.81
C GLY A 231 -2.51 -6.98 5.33
N ALA A 232 -1.61 -7.84 5.82
CA ALA A 232 -1.17 -7.87 7.20
C ALA A 232 -0.14 -6.77 7.46
N GLN A 233 0.21 -6.58 8.72
CA GLN A 233 1.31 -5.69 9.10
C GLN A 233 2.61 -6.12 8.43
N GLU A 234 3.35 -5.17 7.89
CA GLU A 234 4.64 -5.37 7.26
C GLU A 234 5.70 -4.60 8.06
N SER A 235 6.79 -5.28 8.39
CA SER A 235 7.95 -4.61 8.95
C SER A 235 8.49 -3.58 7.95
N PRO A 236 8.88 -2.38 8.38
CA PRO A 236 9.57 -1.43 7.51
C PRO A 236 10.84 -1.97 6.87
N LEU A 237 11.44 -3.03 7.45
CA LEU A 237 12.63 -3.71 6.93
C LEU A 237 12.30 -4.62 5.74
N ASP A 238 11.05 -5.10 5.64
CA ASP A 238 10.57 -6.02 4.60
C ASP A 238 9.68 -5.31 3.57
N SER A 239 9.88 -4.03 3.38
CA SER A 239 9.06 -3.20 2.47
C SER A 239 8.94 -3.83 1.08
N GLY A 240 7.71 -4.05 0.64
CA GLY A 240 7.40 -4.71 -0.63
C GLY A 240 7.48 -6.23 -0.56
N SER A 241 7.30 -6.82 0.62
CA SER A 241 7.31 -8.26 0.85
C SER A 241 6.33 -9.01 -0.07
N ILE A 242 6.64 -10.28 -0.33
CA ILE A 242 5.78 -11.11 -1.20
C ILE A 242 4.39 -11.34 -0.58
N PRO A 243 4.22 -11.58 0.74
CA PRO A 243 2.91 -11.70 1.35
C PRO A 243 1.98 -10.51 1.06
N ILE A 244 2.50 -9.27 1.09
CA ILE A 244 1.71 -8.08 0.76
C ILE A 244 1.30 -8.07 -0.72
N LYS A 245 2.18 -8.49 -1.62
CA LYS A 245 1.83 -8.62 -3.05
C LYS A 245 0.72 -9.63 -3.27
N VAL A 246 0.78 -10.76 -2.56
CA VAL A 246 -0.28 -11.79 -2.60
C VAL A 246 -1.61 -11.21 -2.07
N ALA A 247 -1.58 -10.43 -0.99
CA ALA A 247 -2.76 -9.74 -0.48
C ALA A 247 -3.40 -8.78 -1.50
N VAL A 248 -2.57 -8.01 -2.22
CA VAL A 248 -3.04 -7.11 -3.29
C VAL A 248 -3.64 -7.88 -4.46
N LEU A 249 -3.00 -8.99 -4.87
CA LEU A 249 -3.53 -9.87 -5.93
C LEU A 249 -4.87 -10.50 -5.52
N TYR A 250 -5.01 -10.88 -4.24
CA TYR A 250 -6.29 -11.36 -3.70
C TYR A 250 -7.40 -10.31 -3.83
N VAL A 251 -7.16 -9.06 -3.45
CA VAL A 251 -8.15 -7.97 -3.64
C VAL A 251 -8.45 -7.77 -5.12
N GLY A 252 -7.43 -7.80 -5.98
CA GLY A 252 -7.59 -7.71 -7.45
C GLY A 252 -8.49 -8.82 -8.00
N GLU A 253 -8.36 -10.07 -7.47
CA GLU A 253 -9.23 -11.19 -7.83
C GLU A 253 -10.67 -10.96 -7.37
N VAL A 254 -10.87 -10.52 -6.12
CA VAL A 254 -12.22 -10.24 -5.59
C VAL A 254 -12.92 -9.17 -6.42
N LEU A 255 -12.22 -8.08 -6.79
CA LEU A 255 -12.76 -7.05 -7.67
C LEU A 255 -13.13 -7.62 -9.06
N LEU A 256 -12.28 -8.46 -9.64
CA LEU A 256 -12.51 -9.06 -10.95
C LEU A 256 -13.73 -9.98 -10.94
N LEU A 257 -13.81 -10.87 -9.96
CA LEU A 257 -14.94 -11.79 -9.80
C LEU A 257 -16.25 -11.01 -9.61
N ARG A 258 -16.24 -9.97 -8.76
CA ARG A 258 -17.44 -9.14 -8.55
C ARG A 258 -17.82 -8.41 -9.83
N TYR A 259 -16.86 -7.83 -10.55
CA TYR A 259 -17.07 -7.15 -11.82
C TYR A 259 -17.71 -8.06 -12.88
N MET A 260 -17.28 -9.34 -12.93
CA MET A 260 -17.83 -10.33 -13.86
C MET A 260 -19.26 -10.76 -13.51
N LEU A 261 -19.53 -10.92 -12.20
CA LEU A 261 -20.87 -11.36 -11.74
C LEU A 261 -21.96 -10.31 -11.95
N ASP A 262 -21.61 -9.03 -12.07
CA ASP A 262 -22.60 -7.97 -12.31
C ASP A 262 -23.11 -7.91 -13.75
N ASP A 263 -22.37 -8.48 -14.70
CA ASP A 263 -22.75 -8.55 -16.11
C ASP A 263 -22.12 -9.79 -16.76
N PRO A 264 -22.65 -10.97 -16.42
CA PRO A 264 -22.02 -12.24 -16.82
C PRO A 264 -22.07 -12.47 -18.33
N GLU A 265 -23.12 -12.00 -19.03
CA GLU A 265 -23.25 -12.17 -20.48
C GLU A 265 -22.16 -11.38 -21.21
N HIS A 266 -22.07 -10.08 -20.94
CA HIS A 266 -21.07 -9.22 -21.59
C HIS A 266 -19.62 -9.63 -21.27
N THR A 267 -19.36 -10.03 -20.02
CA THR A 267 -18.02 -10.45 -19.60
C THR A 267 -17.65 -11.81 -20.22
N SER A 268 -18.58 -12.76 -20.36
CA SER A 268 -18.36 -14.02 -21.06
C SER A 268 -18.02 -13.79 -22.53
N GLU A 269 -18.82 -12.98 -23.24
CA GLU A 269 -18.56 -12.65 -24.65
C GLU A 269 -17.20 -11.97 -24.84
N ALA A 270 -16.81 -11.07 -23.92
CA ALA A 270 -15.52 -10.41 -23.98
C ALA A 270 -14.36 -11.40 -23.76
N GLN A 271 -14.51 -12.33 -22.79
CA GLN A 271 -13.51 -13.37 -22.53
C GLN A 271 -13.37 -14.32 -23.72
N ASP A 272 -14.44 -14.75 -24.35
CA ASP A 272 -14.41 -15.61 -25.52
C ASP A 272 -13.63 -14.94 -26.67
N ARG A 273 -13.99 -13.68 -26.98
CA ARG A 273 -13.30 -12.89 -28.04
C ARG A 273 -11.84 -12.69 -27.76
N THR A 274 -11.44 -12.40 -26.52
CA THR A 274 -10.03 -12.17 -26.15
C THR A 274 -9.26 -13.48 -26.13
N SER A 275 -9.88 -14.58 -25.68
CA SER A 275 -9.31 -15.93 -25.70
C SER A 275 -9.04 -16.41 -27.11
N GLU A 276 -10.02 -16.24 -28.04
CA GLU A 276 -9.84 -16.56 -29.46
C GLU A 276 -8.68 -15.77 -30.09
N ALA A 277 -8.60 -14.46 -29.77
CA ALA A 277 -7.52 -13.61 -30.29
C ALA A 277 -6.12 -14.04 -29.79
N VAL A 278 -6.02 -14.56 -28.55
CA VAL A 278 -4.77 -15.07 -27.98
C VAL A 278 -4.47 -16.48 -28.49
N ALA A 279 -5.46 -17.32 -28.75
CA ALA A 279 -5.30 -18.69 -29.23
C ALA A 279 -4.50 -18.77 -30.54
N ILE A 280 -4.54 -17.74 -31.39
CA ILE A 280 -3.75 -17.64 -32.63
C ILE A 280 -2.24 -17.67 -32.33
N LYS A 281 -1.81 -17.32 -31.13
CA LYS A 281 -0.40 -17.31 -30.71
C LYS A 281 0.08 -18.63 -30.10
N LEU A 282 -0.84 -19.57 -29.88
CA LEU A 282 -0.52 -20.90 -29.36
C LEU A 282 -0.26 -21.82 -30.55
N ILE A 283 0.90 -22.51 -30.55
CA ILE A 283 1.31 -23.49 -31.56
C ILE A 283 0.80 -24.87 -31.15
#